data_19c66359e5879dfa3500ad740400f0f0
#
_entry.id   19c66359e5879dfa3500ad740400f0f0
#
_cell.length_a   1.000
_cell.length_b   1.000
_cell.length_c   1.000
_cell.angle_alpha   90.00
_cell.angle_beta   90.00
_cell.angle_gamma   90.00
#
_symmetry.space_group_name_H-M   'P 1'
#
loop_
_entity.id
_entity.type
_entity.pdbx_description
1 polymer ?
#
loop_
_entity_poly.entity_id
_entity_poly.type
_entity_poly.pdbx_seq_one_letter_code
_entity_poly.pdbx_strand_id
1 'polypeptide(L)'
;MQKSNIMIKKGSGNRLTKTIATVAILFWFSTGIQAQQSNILYYMGGVPQSHLLNPATQPRCGFYLGLPGASPLQLNVENSAFGLNDIFWSAGDSTITFMHPDGDKDKFLNQFGSANYVSADVSTSLVSFGFRSENLYFSFDITQRVISRFSYPGDIIRLALEGNEQDDEFDLSSLGANAMTYTEFSMGVSHEINDMITLGYRGKLLFGGANIATKNSDILLTTSFENWTIDSKYDLNVSVPGLTIERDSAGNFDLDEVDIDDGLRSSDYISSLTGNFGLGLDLGIHYK
;
A
#
# COMPACT_ATOMS: atom_id res chain seq x y z
N MET A 1 13.45 -76.51 -8.63
CA MET A 1 12.62 -75.43 -9.18
C MET A 1 12.54 -74.27 -8.18
N GLN A 2 13.34 -73.24 -8.36
CA GLN A 2 13.40 -72.10 -7.47
C GLN A 2 12.71 -70.88 -8.14
N LYS A 3 11.58 -70.44 -7.58
CA LYS A 3 10.84 -69.29 -8.04
C LYS A 3 11.46 -68.02 -7.46
N SER A 4 12.05 -67.18 -8.33
CA SER A 4 12.52 -65.85 -7.99
C SER A 4 11.35 -64.88 -7.96
N ASN A 5 11.06 -64.28 -6.81
CA ASN A 5 10.08 -63.22 -6.67
C ASN A 5 10.77 -61.87 -6.93
N ILE A 6 10.43 -61.24 -8.04
CA ILE A 6 10.82 -59.86 -8.37
C ILE A 6 9.88 -58.89 -7.65
N MET A 7 10.35 -58.22 -6.58
CA MET A 7 9.63 -57.11 -5.96
C MET A 7 9.84 -55.83 -6.77
N ILE A 8 8.77 -55.39 -7.46
CA ILE A 8 8.74 -54.07 -8.12
C ILE A 8 8.50 -53.01 -7.07
N LYS A 9 9.52 -52.19 -6.84
CA LYS A 9 9.49 -51.02 -5.91
C LYS A 9 8.65 -49.88 -6.53
N LYS A 10 7.35 -49.84 -6.23
CA LYS A 10 6.40 -48.81 -6.63
C LYS A 10 6.43 -47.65 -5.59
N GLY A 11 7.26 -46.65 -5.76
CA GLY A 11 7.38 -45.64 -4.70
C GLY A 11 7.91 -44.25 -5.04
N SER A 12 8.29 -43.96 -6.28
CA SER A 12 8.89 -42.65 -6.61
C SER A 12 7.98 -41.66 -7.33
N GLY A 13 6.97 -42.10 -8.08
CA GLY A 13 6.09 -41.22 -8.86
C GLY A 13 5.12 -40.36 -8.04
N ASN A 14 4.77 -40.79 -6.84
CA ASN A 14 3.69 -40.18 -6.06
C ASN A 14 4.13 -38.89 -5.28
N ARG A 15 5.41 -38.70 -5.08
CA ARG A 15 5.93 -37.47 -4.42
C ARG A 15 6.09 -36.33 -5.40
N LEU A 16 6.61 -36.59 -6.58
CA LEU A 16 6.81 -35.59 -7.63
C LEU A 16 5.47 -35.02 -8.12
N THR A 17 4.46 -35.88 -8.37
CA THR A 17 3.10 -35.46 -8.75
C THR A 17 2.40 -34.65 -7.66
N LYS A 18 2.58 -34.98 -6.38
CA LYS A 18 2.03 -34.19 -5.27
C LYS A 18 2.69 -32.83 -5.17
N THR A 19 4.01 -32.73 -5.34
CA THR A 19 4.74 -31.47 -5.32
C THR A 19 4.33 -30.57 -6.49
N ILE A 20 4.19 -31.12 -7.69
CA ILE A 20 3.72 -30.36 -8.87
C ILE A 20 2.28 -29.88 -8.68
N ALA A 21 1.39 -30.73 -8.13
CA ALA A 21 0.02 -30.35 -7.84
C ALA A 21 -0.07 -29.24 -6.76
N THR A 22 0.76 -29.29 -5.72
CA THR A 22 0.81 -28.25 -4.68
C THR A 22 1.32 -26.92 -5.24
N VAL A 23 2.35 -26.93 -6.08
CA VAL A 23 2.86 -25.74 -6.76
C VAL A 23 1.83 -25.17 -7.73
N ALA A 24 1.11 -26.00 -8.48
CA ALA A 24 0.04 -25.57 -9.40
C ALA A 24 -1.15 -24.95 -8.65
N ILE A 25 -1.52 -25.47 -7.48
CA ILE A 25 -2.57 -24.92 -6.62
C ILE A 25 -2.14 -23.55 -6.06
N LEU A 26 -0.88 -23.40 -5.61
CA LEU A 26 -0.35 -22.12 -5.16
C LEU A 26 -0.34 -21.05 -6.26
N PHE A 27 -0.08 -21.44 -7.51
CA PHE A 27 -0.16 -20.55 -8.68
C PHE A 27 -1.60 -20.14 -9.03
N TRP A 28 -2.60 -20.98 -8.77
CA TRP A 28 -4.00 -20.67 -9.08
C TRP A 28 -4.62 -19.67 -8.07
N PHE A 29 -4.10 -19.59 -6.83
CA PHE A 29 -4.56 -18.63 -5.84
C PHE A 29 -3.97 -17.21 -6.01
N SER A 30 -3.03 -17.00 -6.93
CA SER A 30 -2.37 -15.70 -7.15
C SER A 30 -3.09 -14.76 -8.14
N THR A 31 -4.25 -15.12 -8.69
CA THR A 31 -4.94 -14.35 -9.75
C THR A 31 -5.73 -13.13 -9.26
N GLY A 32 -5.60 -12.72 -7.99
CA GLY A 32 -6.33 -11.56 -7.42
C GLY A 32 -5.46 -10.47 -6.83
N ILE A 33 -4.12 -10.60 -6.85
CA ILE A 33 -3.24 -9.59 -6.26
C ILE A 33 -2.86 -8.57 -7.33
N GLN A 34 -3.67 -7.53 -7.47
CA GLN A 34 -3.29 -6.34 -8.24
C GLN A 34 -2.46 -5.44 -7.33
N ALA A 35 -1.16 -5.66 -7.29
CA ALA A 35 -0.21 -4.72 -6.73
C ALA A 35 0.02 -3.60 -7.77
N GLN A 36 -0.76 -2.55 -7.71
CA GLN A 36 -0.53 -1.35 -8.51
C GLN A 36 0.61 -0.56 -7.88
N GLN A 37 1.83 -0.92 -8.20
CA GLN A 37 2.98 -0.07 -7.93
C GLN A 37 3.24 0.84 -9.15
N SER A 38 3.89 1.98 -8.89
CA SER A 38 4.23 3.00 -9.89
C SER A 38 4.81 2.40 -11.18
N ASN A 39 3.97 2.13 -12.17
CA ASN A 39 4.36 1.52 -13.44
C ASN A 39 5.34 2.39 -14.26
N ILE A 40 5.44 3.68 -13.96
CA ILE A 40 6.33 4.61 -14.68
C ILE A 40 7.77 4.18 -14.53
N LEU A 41 8.21 3.82 -13.33
CA LEU A 41 9.59 3.40 -13.07
C LEU A 41 9.95 2.11 -13.81
N TYR A 42 8.97 1.23 -14.07
CA TYR A 42 9.18 -0.01 -14.82
C TYR A 42 9.64 0.24 -16.26
N TYR A 43 9.11 1.30 -16.89
CA TYR A 43 9.47 1.69 -18.26
C TYR A 43 10.75 2.53 -18.33
N MET A 44 11.27 2.98 -17.19
CA MET A 44 12.51 3.77 -17.12
C MET A 44 13.76 2.88 -16.99
N GLY A 45 14.00 2.01 -17.96
CA GLY A 45 15.08 0.99 -17.94
C GLY A 45 16.52 1.50 -17.81
N GLY A 46 16.74 2.80 -17.65
CA GLY A 46 18.05 3.40 -17.39
C GLY A 46 18.23 3.91 -15.95
N VAL A 47 17.18 3.89 -15.15
CA VAL A 47 17.19 4.41 -13.79
C VAL A 47 17.63 3.31 -12.82
N PRO A 48 18.66 3.55 -11.99
CA PRO A 48 19.15 2.54 -11.03
C PRO A 48 18.05 1.98 -10.11
N GLN A 49 17.08 2.81 -9.73
CA GLN A 49 16.01 2.45 -8.79
C GLN A 49 14.94 1.51 -9.38
N SER A 50 15.02 1.15 -10.66
CA SER A 50 14.09 0.18 -11.28
C SER A 50 14.13 -1.21 -10.60
N HIS A 51 15.25 -1.56 -9.92
CA HIS A 51 15.35 -2.78 -9.12
C HIS A 51 14.42 -2.78 -7.90
N LEU A 52 13.95 -1.60 -7.45
CA LEU A 52 12.97 -1.50 -6.35
C LEU A 52 11.60 -2.08 -6.73
N LEU A 53 11.24 -2.06 -8.02
CA LEU A 53 10.01 -2.66 -8.53
C LEU A 53 10.16 -4.15 -8.83
N ASN A 54 11.29 -4.50 -9.46
CA ASN A 54 11.57 -5.89 -9.83
C ASN A 54 13.06 -6.17 -9.55
N PRO A 55 13.38 -7.00 -8.56
CA PRO A 55 14.77 -7.28 -8.19
C PRO A 55 15.58 -7.93 -9.32
N ALA A 56 14.93 -8.45 -10.37
CA ALA A 56 15.63 -8.95 -11.56
C ALA A 56 16.05 -7.85 -12.54
N THR A 57 15.59 -6.61 -12.38
CA THR A 57 15.99 -5.50 -13.24
C THR A 57 17.38 -5.03 -12.84
N GLN A 58 18.34 -5.22 -13.74
CA GLN A 58 19.72 -4.77 -13.53
C GLN A 58 19.93 -3.39 -14.17
N PRO A 59 20.37 -2.37 -13.38
CA PRO A 59 20.79 -1.10 -13.94
C PRO A 59 21.97 -1.28 -14.92
N ARG A 60 22.07 -0.39 -15.92
CA ARG A 60 23.17 -0.43 -16.90
C ARG A 60 24.51 0.00 -16.33
N CYS A 61 24.50 0.76 -15.22
CA CYS A 61 25.72 1.23 -14.56
C CYS A 61 26.38 0.10 -13.76
N GLY A 62 27.71 0.12 -13.71
CA GLY A 62 28.49 -0.82 -12.91
C GLY A 62 28.41 -0.54 -11.40
N PHE A 63 28.13 0.71 -11.02
CA PHE A 63 27.98 1.18 -9.65
C PHE A 63 27.05 2.39 -9.61
N TYR A 64 26.25 2.49 -8.58
CA TYR A 64 25.51 3.71 -8.25
C TYR A 64 25.47 3.93 -6.74
N LEU A 65 25.31 5.18 -6.35
CA LEU A 65 25.08 5.64 -4.98
C LEU A 65 23.98 6.68 -5.00
N GLY A 66 22.92 6.46 -4.24
CA GLY A 66 21.84 7.40 -4.00
C GLY A 66 21.89 7.88 -2.55
N LEU A 67 21.74 9.18 -2.36
CA LEU A 67 21.74 9.84 -1.06
C LEU A 67 20.42 10.60 -0.85
N PRO A 68 20.03 10.94 0.39
CA PRO A 68 18.84 11.72 0.67
C PRO A 68 18.84 13.03 -0.14
N GLY A 69 17.70 13.37 -0.75
CA GLY A 69 17.55 14.57 -1.58
C GLY A 69 18.01 14.41 -3.03
N ALA A 70 18.89 13.44 -3.32
CA ALA A 70 19.25 13.03 -4.69
C ALA A 70 18.52 11.75 -5.12
N SER A 71 17.89 11.06 -4.20
CA SER A 71 17.08 9.88 -4.47
C SER A 71 15.65 10.27 -4.87
N PRO A 72 15.01 9.53 -5.79
CA PRO A 72 13.67 9.85 -6.25
C PRO A 72 12.65 9.74 -5.09
N LEU A 73 11.77 10.73 -5.01
CA LEU A 73 10.52 10.64 -4.27
C LEU A 73 9.48 9.97 -5.17
N GLN A 74 8.91 8.89 -4.72
CA GLN A 74 7.79 8.23 -5.37
C GLN A 74 6.50 8.62 -4.64
N LEU A 75 5.54 9.12 -5.39
CA LEU A 75 4.20 9.43 -4.92
C LEU A 75 3.20 8.69 -5.81
N ASN A 76 2.41 7.83 -5.19
CA ASN A 76 1.27 7.19 -5.83
C ASN A 76 -0.01 7.64 -5.12
N VAL A 77 -0.98 8.13 -5.90
CA VAL A 77 -2.29 8.53 -5.38
C VAL A 77 -3.36 7.76 -6.15
N GLU A 78 -4.23 7.11 -5.41
CA GLU A 78 -5.32 6.31 -5.95
C GLU A 78 -6.65 6.81 -5.41
N ASN A 79 -7.66 6.77 -6.25
CA ASN A 79 -9.06 7.05 -5.90
C ASN A 79 -9.93 5.91 -6.44
N SER A 80 -10.79 5.37 -5.59
CA SER A 80 -11.65 4.24 -5.96
C SER A 80 -12.98 4.67 -6.61
N ALA A 81 -13.40 5.93 -6.44
CA ALA A 81 -14.73 6.35 -6.82
C ALA A 81 -14.80 6.84 -8.26
N PHE A 82 -13.90 7.72 -8.67
CA PHE A 82 -14.01 8.39 -9.96
C PHE A 82 -12.65 8.61 -10.62
N GLY A 83 -12.65 8.71 -11.94
CA GLY A 83 -11.51 9.12 -12.76
C GLY A 83 -11.65 10.52 -13.31
N LEU A 84 -10.64 11.01 -14.02
CA LEU A 84 -10.70 12.34 -14.66
C LEU A 84 -11.84 12.47 -15.68
N ASN A 85 -12.19 11.37 -16.36
CA ASN A 85 -13.28 11.34 -17.34
C ASN A 85 -14.68 11.42 -16.70
N ASP A 86 -14.78 11.20 -15.40
CA ASP A 86 -16.03 11.33 -14.65
C ASP A 86 -16.23 12.76 -14.14
N ILE A 87 -15.15 13.54 -14.06
CA ILE A 87 -15.17 14.96 -13.68
C ILE A 87 -15.34 15.86 -14.91
N PHE A 88 -14.61 15.52 -15.99
CA PHE A 88 -14.52 16.35 -17.19
C PHE A 88 -15.01 15.60 -18.42
N TRP A 89 -15.88 16.19 -19.20
CA TRP A 89 -16.26 15.66 -20.50
C TRP A 89 -16.47 16.78 -21.54
N SER A 90 -16.46 16.39 -22.80
CA SER A 90 -16.63 17.33 -23.91
C SER A 90 -18.11 17.68 -24.13
N ALA A 91 -18.40 18.97 -24.24
CA ALA A 91 -19.68 19.51 -24.68
C ALA A 91 -19.44 20.41 -25.90
N GLY A 92 -19.48 19.83 -27.11
CA GLY A 92 -19.07 20.51 -28.33
C GLY A 92 -17.58 20.87 -28.32
N ASP A 93 -17.24 22.13 -28.47
CA ASP A 93 -15.86 22.65 -28.47
C ASP A 93 -15.34 22.99 -27.05
N SER A 94 -16.15 22.77 -26.01
CA SER A 94 -15.83 23.10 -24.62
C SER A 94 -15.69 21.84 -23.75
N THR A 95 -14.85 21.94 -22.72
CA THR A 95 -14.79 20.94 -21.65
C THR A 95 -15.60 21.46 -20.46
N ILE A 96 -16.57 20.68 -20.01
CA ILE A 96 -17.42 20.99 -18.85
C ILE A 96 -17.18 19.99 -17.72
N THR A 97 -17.63 20.35 -16.51
CA THR A 97 -17.59 19.49 -15.32
C THR A 97 -19.01 19.12 -14.89
N PHE A 98 -19.13 18.18 -13.94
CA PHE A 98 -20.42 17.81 -13.34
C PHE A 98 -21.14 18.99 -12.64
N MET A 99 -20.41 20.05 -12.28
CA MET A 99 -20.96 21.26 -11.65
C MET A 99 -21.52 22.26 -12.67
N HIS A 100 -21.29 22.07 -13.98
CA HIS A 100 -21.83 22.95 -15.01
C HIS A 100 -23.35 22.74 -15.12
N PRO A 101 -24.15 23.79 -15.44
CA PRO A 101 -25.61 23.67 -15.65
C PRO A 101 -26.03 22.57 -16.63
N ASP A 102 -25.23 22.35 -17.68
CA ASP A 102 -25.41 21.25 -18.63
C ASP A 102 -24.63 19.99 -18.26
N GLY A 103 -24.08 19.94 -17.07
CA GLY A 103 -23.35 18.80 -16.54
C GLY A 103 -24.28 17.73 -15.98
N ASP A 104 -23.84 16.46 -16.06
CA ASP A 104 -24.58 15.31 -15.52
C ASP A 104 -24.12 15.02 -14.09
N LYS A 105 -24.75 15.70 -13.11
CA LYS A 105 -24.44 15.52 -11.69
C LYS A 105 -24.81 14.12 -11.21
N ASP A 106 -25.94 13.58 -11.69
CA ASP A 106 -26.39 12.25 -11.29
C ASP A 106 -25.41 11.16 -11.74
N LYS A 107 -24.89 11.29 -12.95
CA LYS A 107 -23.85 10.39 -13.47
C LYS A 107 -22.60 10.42 -12.60
N PHE A 108 -22.17 11.59 -12.13
CA PHE A 108 -21.04 11.73 -11.23
C PHE A 108 -21.34 11.10 -9.87
N LEU A 109 -22.50 11.38 -9.26
CA LEU A 109 -22.90 10.83 -7.97
C LEU A 109 -23.04 9.30 -7.98
N ASN A 110 -23.46 8.72 -9.11
CA ASN A 110 -23.56 7.27 -9.27
C ASN A 110 -22.23 6.53 -9.32
N GLN A 111 -21.09 7.24 -9.38
CA GLN A 111 -19.76 6.62 -9.25
C GLN A 111 -19.43 6.26 -7.80
N PHE A 112 -20.09 6.92 -6.83
CA PHE A 112 -19.79 6.72 -5.42
C PHE A 112 -20.61 5.56 -4.85
N GLY A 113 -19.90 4.59 -4.27
CA GLY A 113 -20.51 3.51 -3.51
C GLY A 113 -20.72 3.89 -2.04
N SER A 114 -21.23 2.95 -1.25
CA SER A 114 -21.35 3.10 0.21
C SER A 114 -19.98 3.27 0.91
N ALA A 115 -18.91 2.78 0.29
CA ALA A 115 -17.54 2.93 0.79
C ALA A 115 -16.58 3.23 -0.38
N ASN A 116 -15.97 4.38 -0.34
CA ASN A 116 -14.96 4.82 -1.29
C ASN A 116 -13.67 5.15 -0.55
N TYR A 117 -12.57 5.26 -1.25
CA TYR A 117 -11.30 5.65 -0.64
C TYR A 117 -10.44 6.50 -1.57
N VAL A 118 -9.62 7.33 -0.94
CA VAL A 118 -8.43 7.93 -1.53
C VAL A 118 -7.24 7.40 -0.77
N SER A 119 -6.23 6.90 -1.47
CA SER A 119 -4.98 6.46 -0.86
C SER A 119 -3.78 7.21 -1.44
N ALA A 120 -2.78 7.42 -0.60
CA ALA A 120 -1.50 7.97 -1.00
C ALA A 120 -0.38 7.09 -0.43
N ASP A 121 0.52 6.66 -1.31
CA ASP A 121 1.76 5.94 -0.96
C ASP A 121 2.93 6.84 -1.34
N VAL A 122 3.70 7.22 -0.34
CA VAL A 122 4.90 8.04 -0.50
C VAL A 122 6.10 7.21 -0.09
N SER A 123 7.09 7.09 -0.96
CA SER A 123 8.33 6.42 -0.61
C SER A 123 9.55 7.20 -1.10
N THR A 124 10.58 7.20 -0.30
CA THR A 124 11.87 7.81 -0.62
C THR A 124 13.02 6.94 -0.12
N SER A 125 14.03 6.75 -0.97
CA SER A 125 15.25 6.07 -0.55
C SER A 125 16.15 7.05 0.20
N LEU A 126 16.43 6.74 1.45
CA LEU A 126 17.37 7.51 2.29
C LEU A 126 18.82 7.21 1.89
N VAL A 127 19.12 5.93 1.67
CA VAL A 127 20.41 5.46 1.16
C VAL A 127 20.12 4.34 0.17
N SER A 128 20.80 4.38 -0.95
CA SER A 128 20.69 3.35 -1.97
C SER A 128 22.04 3.17 -2.65
N PHE A 129 22.53 1.96 -2.74
CA PHE A 129 23.71 1.69 -3.55
C PHE A 129 23.62 0.33 -4.23
N GLY A 130 24.33 0.19 -5.33
CA GLY A 130 24.44 -1.08 -6.00
C GLY A 130 25.70 -1.17 -6.84
N PHE A 131 26.14 -2.39 -7.06
CA PHE A 131 27.32 -2.67 -7.87
C PHE A 131 27.18 -3.99 -8.64
N ARG A 132 27.83 -4.02 -9.79
CA ARG A 132 27.89 -5.17 -10.67
C ARG A 132 29.19 -5.94 -10.44
N SER A 133 29.06 -7.26 -10.35
CA SER A 133 30.18 -8.20 -10.37
C SER A 133 29.88 -9.31 -11.38
N GLU A 134 30.50 -9.23 -12.55
CA GLU A 134 30.21 -10.14 -13.68
C GLU A 134 28.72 -10.19 -14.04
N ASN A 135 28.10 -11.36 -13.91
CA ASN A 135 26.66 -11.58 -14.20
C ASN A 135 25.75 -11.30 -12.99
N LEU A 136 26.33 -10.89 -11.86
CA LEU A 136 25.60 -10.57 -10.64
C LEU A 136 25.49 -9.06 -10.46
N TYR A 137 24.35 -8.63 -9.95
CA TYR A 137 24.16 -7.26 -9.49
C TYR A 137 23.64 -7.28 -8.04
N PHE A 138 24.34 -6.57 -7.17
CA PHE A 138 24.01 -6.43 -5.77
C PHE A 138 23.41 -5.06 -5.52
N SER A 139 22.36 -5.00 -4.72
CA SER A 139 21.71 -3.75 -4.29
C SER A 139 21.49 -3.73 -2.79
N PHE A 140 21.53 -2.54 -2.23
CA PHE A 140 21.21 -2.25 -0.86
C PHE A 140 20.43 -0.93 -0.81
N ASP A 141 19.30 -0.93 -0.08
CA ASP A 141 18.46 0.25 0.04
C ASP A 141 17.94 0.41 1.47
N ILE A 142 17.87 1.65 1.93
CA ILE A 142 17.11 2.06 3.10
C ILE A 142 16.02 2.99 2.58
N THR A 143 14.78 2.56 2.69
CA THR A 143 13.62 3.28 2.14
C THR A 143 12.66 3.63 3.26
N GLN A 144 12.27 4.89 3.36
CA GLN A 144 11.17 5.33 4.20
C GLN A 144 9.87 5.28 3.39
N ARG A 145 8.82 4.67 3.97
CA ARG A 145 7.49 4.59 3.37
C ARG A 145 6.43 5.17 4.28
N VAL A 146 5.49 5.87 3.67
CA VAL A 146 4.28 6.39 4.30
C VAL A 146 3.11 5.95 3.43
N ILE A 147 2.22 5.14 3.98
CA ILE A 147 1.02 4.68 3.31
C ILE A 147 -0.16 5.28 4.06
N SER A 148 -1.06 5.94 3.34
CA SER A 148 -2.27 6.49 3.92
C SER A 148 -3.49 6.14 3.05
N ARG A 149 -4.62 5.90 3.73
CA ARG A 149 -5.91 5.69 3.09
C ARG A 149 -6.97 6.40 3.92
N PHE A 150 -7.73 7.24 3.25
CA PHE A 150 -8.92 7.85 3.78
C PHE A 150 -10.14 7.24 3.11
N SER A 151 -11.03 6.65 3.89
CA SER A 151 -12.27 6.04 3.43
C SER A 151 -13.43 6.99 3.71
N TYR A 152 -14.39 7.05 2.79
CA TYR A 152 -15.55 7.93 2.90
C TYR A 152 -16.78 7.34 2.19
N PRO A 153 -17.99 7.54 2.71
CA PRO A 153 -19.24 7.12 2.08
C PRO A 153 -19.60 8.07 0.92
N GLY A 154 -20.31 7.53 -0.07
CA GLY A 154 -20.91 8.34 -1.13
C GLY A 154 -21.93 9.33 -0.61
N ASP A 155 -22.61 9.01 0.49
CA ASP A 155 -23.64 9.85 1.11
C ASP A 155 -23.11 11.22 1.54
N ILE A 156 -21.82 11.33 1.97
CA ILE A 156 -21.23 12.63 2.29
C ILE A 156 -21.09 13.52 1.04
N ILE A 157 -20.84 12.91 -0.12
CA ILE A 157 -20.74 13.62 -1.40
C ILE A 157 -22.13 14.01 -1.89
N ARG A 158 -23.13 13.12 -1.71
CA ARG A 158 -24.52 13.41 -2.02
C ARG A 158 -25.03 14.57 -1.18
N LEU A 159 -24.84 14.53 0.12
CA LEU A 159 -25.19 15.62 1.03
C LEU A 159 -24.54 16.95 0.61
N ALA A 160 -23.26 16.92 0.22
CA ALA A 160 -22.53 18.14 -0.20
C ALA A 160 -23.03 18.72 -1.52
N LEU A 161 -23.51 17.91 -2.47
CA LEU A 161 -23.89 18.34 -3.82
C LEU A 161 -25.39 18.55 -4.01
N GLU A 162 -26.23 17.80 -3.28
CA GLU A 162 -27.69 17.85 -3.37
C GLU A 162 -28.33 18.56 -2.19
N GLY A 163 -27.60 18.61 -1.05
CA GLY A 163 -28.16 19.07 0.21
C GLY A 163 -28.96 17.97 0.90
N ASN A 164 -29.81 18.35 1.83
CA ASN A 164 -30.69 17.46 2.56
C ASN A 164 -32.15 17.83 2.38
N GLU A 165 -33.00 16.83 2.37
CA GLU A 165 -34.46 16.98 2.49
C GLU A 165 -34.88 16.79 3.96
N GLN A 166 -36.19 16.88 4.23
CA GLN A 166 -36.70 16.61 5.54
C GLN A 166 -36.64 15.12 5.85
N ASP A 167 -36.11 14.78 7.03
CA ASP A 167 -36.00 13.40 7.56
C ASP A 167 -35.10 12.48 6.71
N ASP A 168 -34.06 13.06 6.05
CA ASP A 168 -33.04 12.29 5.37
C ASP A 168 -32.08 11.63 6.36
N GLU A 169 -31.67 10.41 6.02
CA GLU A 169 -30.66 9.64 6.74
C GLU A 169 -29.44 9.41 5.84
N PHE A 170 -28.26 9.74 6.35
CA PHE A 170 -26.98 9.53 5.67
C PHE A 170 -26.12 8.57 6.47
N ASP A 171 -25.77 7.44 5.87
CA ASP A 171 -24.87 6.46 6.46
C ASP A 171 -23.40 6.87 6.23
N LEU A 172 -22.75 7.33 7.29
CA LEU A 172 -21.36 7.74 7.28
C LEU A 172 -20.42 6.68 7.89
N SER A 173 -20.91 5.45 8.08
CA SER A 173 -20.16 4.37 8.77
C SER A 173 -18.89 3.91 8.05
N SER A 174 -18.70 4.25 6.78
CA SER A 174 -17.45 3.97 6.07
C SER A 174 -16.37 5.06 6.22
N LEU A 175 -16.67 6.12 7.01
CA LEU A 175 -15.69 7.16 7.29
C LEU A 175 -14.52 6.59 8.09
N GLY A 176 -13.32 6.70 7.58
CA GLY A 176 -12.16 6.12 8.26
C GLY A 176 -10.83 6.66 7.73
N ALA A 177 -9.84 6.62 8.61
CA ALA A 177 -8.47 6.98 8.28
C ALA A 177 -7.52 5.85 8.68
N ASN A 178 -6.66 5.44 7.76
CA ASN A 178 -5.60 4.50 8.02
C ASN A 178 -4.30 5.12 7.50
N ALA A 179 -3.31 5.23 8.34
CA ALA A 179 -2.00 5.71 7.97
C ALA A 179 -0.93 4.92 8.71
N MET A 180 0.11 4.53 8.01
CA MET A 180 1.26 3.86 8.62
C MET A 180 2.55 4.39 8.03
N THR A 181 3.58 4.39 8.84
CA THR A 181 4.95 4.63 8.41
C THR A 181 5.83 3.44 8.75
N TYR A 182 6.78 3.13 7.90
CA TYR A 182 7.81 2.14 8.20
C TYR A 182 9.09 2.40 7.43
N THR A 183 10.19 1.96 8.00
CA THR A 183 11.51 1.96 7.36
C THR A 183 11.82 0.56 6.85
N GLU A 184 12.19 0.45 5.59
CA GLU A 184 12.57 -0.79 4.92
C GLU A 184 14.08 -0.80 4.70
N PHE A 185 14.77 -1.81 5.24
CA PHE A 185 16.14 -2.15 4.91
C PHE A 185 16.11 -3.32 3.96
N SER A 186 16.60 -3.15 2.75
CA SER A 186 16.55 -4.22 1.76
C SER A 186 17.93 -4.52 1.17
N MET A 187 18.17 -5.80 0.91
CA MET A 187 19.34 -6.30 0.22
C MET A 187 18.90 -7.20 -0.92
N GLY A 188 19.39 -6.91 -2.12
CA GLY A 188 19.03 -7.63 -3.34
C GLY A 188 20.22 -8.20 -4.06
N VAL A 189 19.99 -9.32 -4.74
CA VAL A 189 20.90 -9.89 -5.73
C VAL A 189 20.12 -10.28 -6.97
N SER A 190 20.60 -9.89 -8.14
CA SER A 190 20.09 -10.38 -9.42
C SER A 190 21.19 -11.08 -10.20
N HIS A 191 20.80 -12.15 -10.88
CA HIS A 191 21.71 -13.01 -11.65
C HIS A 191 21.23 -13.11 -13.09
N GLU A 192 22.05 -12.66 -14.00
CA GLU A 192 21.85 -12.83 -15.45
C GLU A 192 22.26 -14.26 -15.84
N ILE A 193 21.24 -15.13 -16.04
CA ILE A 193 21.45 -16.55 -16.36
C ILE A 193 21.90 -16.70 -17.81
N ASN A 194 21.31 -15.90 -18.69
CA ASN A 194 21.66 -15.79 -20.10
C ASN A 194 21.19 -14.43 -20.63
N ASP A 195 21.44 -14.14 -21.91
CA ASP A 195 21.11 -12.87 -22.56
C ASP A 195 19.60 -12.52 -22.50
N MET A 196 18.73 -13.52 -22.28
CA MET A 196 17.28 -13.34 -22.27
C MET A 196 16.67 -13.35 -20.86
N ILE A 197 17.28 -14.01 -19.88
CA ILE A 197 16.68 -14.27 -18.58
C ILE A 197 17.58 -13.78 -17.45
N THR A 198 17.03 -12.94 -16.61
CA THR A 198 17.61 -12.52 -15.33
C THR A 198 16.67 -12.89 -14.19
N LEU A 199 17.19 -13.48 -13.12
CA LEU A 199 16.47 -13.75 -11.88
C LEU A 199 16.93 -12.77 -10.80
N GLY A 200 16.02 -12.38 -9.93
CA GLY A 200 16.30 -11.47 -8.83
C GLY A 200 15.67 -11.92 -7.52
N TYR A 201 16.38 -11.66 -6.43
CA TYR A 201 15.95 -11.94 -5.07
C TYR A 201 16.23 -10.70 -4.22
N ARG A 202 15.31 -10.33 -3.34
CA ARG A 202 15.52 -9.24 -2.39
C ARG A 202 14.89 -9.59 -1.05
N GLY A 203 15.72 -9.64 -0.01
CA GLY A 203 15.31 -9.75 1.38
C GLY A 203 15.08 -8.37 1.98
N LYS A 204 14.07 -8.25 2.84
CA LYS A 204 13.66 -7.00 3.47
C LYS A 204 13.51 -7.18 4.98
N LEU A 205 14.00 -6.19 5.72
CA LEU A 205 13.73 -6.00 7.13
C LEU A 205 12.85 -4.76 7.24
N LEU A 206 11.67 -4.91 7.83
CA LEU A 206 10.68 -3.85 7.97
C LEU A 206 10.63 -3.41 9.43
N PHE A 207 10.70 -2.12 9.68
CA PHE A 207 10.62 -1.51 11.01
C PHE A 207 9.45 -0.55 11.04
N GLY A 208 8.38 -0.94 11.75
CA GLY A 208 7.17 -0.14 11.90
C GLY A 208 7.44 1.11 12.72
N GLY A 209 6.98 2.25 12.19
CA GLY A 209 6.94 3.53 12.88
C GLY A 209 5.55 3.85 13.42
N ALA A 210 5.02 5.02 13.09
CA ALA A 210 3.68 5.41 13.48
C ALA A 210 2.59 4.63 12.72
N ASN A 211 1.49 4.37 13.41
CA ASN A 211 0.29 3.77 12.83
C ASN A 211 -0.97 4.43 13.40
N ILE A 212 -1.87 4.80 12.50
CA ILE A 212 -3.22 5.29 12.82
C ILE A 212 -4.18 4.40 12.03
N ALA A 213 -5.18 3.82 12.70
CA ALA A 213 -6.14 2.94 12.04
C ALA A 213 -7.52 3.08 12.66
N THR A 214 -8.51 3.39 11.84
CA THR A 214 -9.92 3.27 12.22
C THR A 214 -10.26 1.78 12.31
N LYS A 215 -10.65 1.34 13.51
CA LYS A 215 -11.02 -0.03 13.79
C LYS A 215 -12.50 -0.27 13.57
N ASN A 216 -13.31 0.70 13.97
CA ASN A 216 -14.76 0.66 13.82
C ASN A 216 -15.27 2.08 13.59
N SER A 217 -16.23 2.22 12.70
CA SER A 217 -16.95 3.45 12.44
C SER A 217 -18.41 3.09 12.21
N ASP A 218 -19.29 3.65 13.01
CA ASP A 218 -20.75 3.50 12.93
C ASP A 218 -21.31 4.89 13.17
N ILE A 219 -21.64 5.59 12.09
CA ILE A 219 -22.05 7.00 12.12
C ILE A 219 -23.28 7.17 11.26
N LEU A 220 -24.38 7.54 11.87
CA LEU A 220 -25.63 7.89 11.21
C LEU A 220 -25.91 9.37 11.41
N LEU A 221 -26.09 10.10 10.32
CA LEU A 221 -26.53 11.48 10.32
C LEU A 221 -27.99 11.54 9.87
N THR A 222 -28.87 11.98 10.76
CA THR A 222 -30.27 12.26 10.44
C THR A 222 -30.47 13.77 10.37
N THR A 223 -31.06 14.26 9.30
CA THR A 223 -31.28 15.68 9.06
C THR A 223 -32.76 15.99 9.07
N SER A 224 -33.14 17.13 9.68
CA SER A 224 -34.48 17.70 9.58
C SER A 224 -34.40 19.22 9.43
N PHE A 225 -35.49 19.90 9.15
CA PHE A 225 -35.51 21.35 9.05
C PHE A 225 -35.09 22.08 10.34
N GLU A 226 -35.33 21.47 11.50
CA GLU A 226 -35.05 22.12 12.78
C GLU A 226 -33.76 21.61 13.44
N ASN A 227 -33.41 20.34 13.22
CA ASN A 227 -32.34 19.69 13.94
C ASN A 227 -31.55 18.73 13.04
N TRP A 228 -30.28 18.66 13.28
CA TRP A 228 -29.37 17.61 12.76
C TRP A 228 -28.93 16.76 13.94
N THR A 229 -29.10 15.45 13.84
CA THR A 229 -28.69 14.49 14.86
C THR A 229 -27.60 13.58 14.31
N ILE A 230 -26.52 13.45 15.04
CA ILE A 230 -25.43 12.51 14.71
C ILE A 230 -25.40 11.46 15.81
N ASP A 231 -25.68 10.22 15.44
CA ASP A 231 -25.42 9.06 16.31
C ASP A 231 -24.10 8.41 15.83
N SER A 232 -23.11 8.37 16.71
CA SER A 232 -21.77 7.96 16.30
C SER A 232 -21.08 7.06 17.30
N LYS A 233 -20.48 5.99 16.80
CA LYS A 233 -19.54 5.15 17.52
C LYS A 233 -18.28 4.99 16.65
N TYR A 234 -17.17 5.54 17.12
CA TYR A 234 -15.94 5.61 16.35
C TYR A 234 -14.75 5.15 17.20
N ASP A 235 -14.10 4.08 16.75
CA ASP A 235 -12.91 3.51 17.41
C ASP A 235 -11.67 3.79 16.56
N LEU A 236 -10.74 4.57 17.10
CA LEU A 236 -9.48 4.91 16.46
C LEU A 236 -8.30 4.32 17.25
N ASN A 237 -7.48 3.52 16.60
CA ASN A 237 -6.21 3.04 17.16
C ASN A 237 -5.08 3.94 16.69
N VAL A 238 -4.33 4.48 17.65
CA VAL A 238 -3.16 5.31 17.37
C VAL A 238 -1.96 4.69 18.07
N SER A 239 -0.89 4.49 17.32
CA SER A 239 0.41 4.04 17.84
C SER A 239 1.49 4.91 17.19
N VAL A 240 2.03 5.83 17.97
CA VAL A 240 3.09 6.73 17.51
C VAL A 240 4.23 6.64 18.54
N PRO A 241 5.47 6.33 18.11
CA PRO A 241 6.60 6.30 19.02
C PRO A 241 6.76 7.64 19.77
N GLY A 242 6.89 7.59 21.09
CA GLY A 242 7.03 8.76 21.93
C GLY A 242 5.75 9.57 22.17
N LEU A 243 4.59 9.12 21.68
CA LEU A 243 3.31 9.73 22.01
C LEU A 243 2.74 9.08 23.27
N THR A 244 2.61 9.85 24.32
CA THR A 244 1.87 9.48 25.53
C THR A 244 0.66 10.37 25.66
N ILE A 245 -0.53 9.75 25.71
CA ILE A 245 -1.79 10.46 25.97
C ILE A 245 -2.22 10.07 27.38
N GLU A 246 -2.23 11.03 28.28
CA GLU A 246 -2.70 10.80 29.65
C GLU A 246 -4.21 10.61 29.69
N ARG A 247 -4.70 9.95 30.73
CA ARG A 247 -6.12 9.78 30.97
C ARG A 247 -6.52 10.62 32.18
N ASP A 248 -7.65 11.29 32.05
CA ASP A 248 -8.25 11.99 33.19
C ASP A 248 -8.68 11.01 34.29
N SER A 249 -9.08 11.53 35.45
CA SER A 249 -9.54 10.72 36.59
C SER A 249 -10.82 9.91 36.31
N ALA A 250 -11.52 10.20 35.21
CA ALA A 250 -12.70 9.46 34.72
C ALA A 250 -12.33 8.40 33.68
N GLY A 251 -11.05 8.32 33.28
CA GLY A 251 -10.56 7.35 32.29
C GLY A 251 -10.67 7.82 30.84
N ASN A 252 -11.10 9.06 30.58
CA ASN A 252 -11.12 9.64 29.24
C ASN A 252 -9.73 10.12 28.84
N PHE A 253 -9.44 10.13 27.54
CA PHE A 253 -8.20 10.71 27.04
C PHE A 253 -8.20 12.22 27.27
N ASP A 254 -7.16 12.72 27.94
CA ASP A 254 -6.93 14.13 28.07
C ASP A 254 -6.17 14.64 26.85
N LEU A 255 -6.89 15.29 25.94
CA LEU A 255 -6.32 15.82 24.70
C LEU A 255 -5.60 17.15 24.92
N ASP A 256 -5.75 17.78 26.08
CA ASP A 256 -5.07 19.02 26.45
C ASP A 256 -3.65 18.73 26.99
N GLU A 257 -3.39 17.52 27.49
CA GLU A 257 -2.09 17.01 27.93
C GLU A 257 -1.54 15.92 26.98
N VAL A 258 -1.45 16.24 25.70
CA VAL A 258 -0.72 15.41 24.74
C VAL A 258 0.77 15.76 24.85
N ASP A 259 1.53 14.96 25.58
CA ASP A 259 2.98 15.09 25.63
C ASP A 259 3.61 14.31 24.48
N ILE A 260 4.22 15.04 23.57
CA ILE A 260 5.15 14.48 22.59
C ILE A 260 6.52 14.59 23.25
N ASP A 261 6.83 13.59 24.08
CA ASP A 261 8.14 13.51 24.72
C ASP A 261 9.23 13.75 23.65
N ASP A 262 10.32 14.42 24.01
CA ASP A 262 11.55 14.52 23.21
C ASP A 262 12.12 13.14 22.78
N GLY A 263 11.35 12.09 22.90
CA GLY A 263 11.53 10.67 22.53
C GLY A 263 11.77 10.42 21.04
N LEU A 264 11.73 11.45 20.19
CA LEU A 264 12.48 11.49 18.93
C LEU A 264 14.01 11.53 19.17
N ARG A 265 14.45 11.52 20.44
CA ARG A 265 15.84 11.21 20.75
C ARG A 265 16.19 9.84 20.19
N SER A 266 17.24 9.81 19.42
CA SER A 266 17.69 8.69 18.59
C SER A 266 17.71 7.30 19.26
N SER A 267 17.82 7.21 20.59
CA SER A 267 17.84 5.94 21.34
C SER A 267 16.44 5.30 21.45
N ASP A 268 15.41 6.09 21.72
CA ASP A 268 14.05 5.59 21.96
C ASP A 268 13.33 5.30 20.63
N TYR A 269 13.64 6.09 19.61
CA TYR A 269 13.21 5.82 18.24
C TYR A 269 13.78 4.49 17.73
N ILE A 270 15.08 4.23 17.96
CA ILE A 270 15.70 2.96 17.56
C ILE A 270 15.12 1.79 18.36
N SER A 271 14.83 1.95 19.65
CA SER A 271 14.23 0.90 20.48
C SER A 271 12.78 0.61 20.05
N SER A 272 12.01 1.61 19.68
CA SER A 272 10.65 1.44 19.16
C SER A 272 10.62 0.77 17.79
N LEU A 273 11.59 1.05 16.93
CA LEU A 273 11.74 0.35 15.64
C LEU A 273 11.98 -1.15 15.81
N THR A 274 12.74 -1.56 16.83
CA THR A 274 13.03 -2.98 17.06
C THR A 274 11.84 -3.76 17.63
N GLY A 275 10.87 -3.08 18.25
CA GLY A 275 9.63 -3.68 18.76
C GLY A 275 8.63 -4.09 17.68
N ASN A 276 8.65 -3.44 16.52
CA ASN A 276 7.73 -3.64 15.40
C ASN A 276 8.48 -4.15 14.16
N PHE A 277 9.07 -5.33 14.28
CA PHE A 277 9.90 -5.92 13.24
C PHE A 277 9.12 -6.86 12.33
N GLY A 278 9.34 -6.73 11.02
CA GLY A 278 8.77 -7.59 9.98
C GLY A 278 9.82 -8.07 8.98
N LEU A 279 9.52 -9.14 8.29
CA LEU A 279 10.34 -9.71 7.23
C LEU A 279 9.58 -9.65 5.90
N GLY A 280 10.28 -9.34 4.82
CA GLY A 280 9.75 -9.38 3.47
C GLY A 280 10.71 -10.08 2.50
N LEU A 281 10.15 -10.62 1.43
CA LEU A 281 10.91 -11.25 0.35
C LEU A 281 10.27 -10.87 -0.98
N ASP A 282 11.07 -10.34 -1.91
CA ASP A 282 10.69 -10.14 -3.29
C ASP A 282 11.42 -11.12 -4.19
N LEU A 283 10.70 -11.68 -5.13
CA LEU A 283 11.22 -12.52 -6.19
C LEU A 283 10.91 -11.87 -7.53
N GLY A 284 11.87 -11.87 -8.43
CA GLY A 284 11.72 -11.26 -9.74
C GLY A 284 12.27 -12.12 -10.86
N ILE A 285 11.65 -11.99 -12.01
CA ILE A 285 12.15 -12.47 -13.28
C ILE A 285 12.06 -11.34 -14.30
N HIS A 286 13.08 -11.20 -15.09
CA HIS A 286 13.11 -10.27 -16.22
C HIS A 286 13.46 -11.05 -17.48
N TYR A 287 12.57 -10.98 -18.47
CA TYR A 287 12.75 -11.54 -19.81
C TYR A 287 12.97 -10.40 -20.80
N LYS A 288 14.09 -10.44 -21.52
CA LYS A 288 14.49 -9.43 -22.53
C LYS A 288 13.98 -9.81 -23.92
#